data_4a6ac216ee934870ff0098c828db6ecc
#
_entry.id   4a6ac216ee934870ff0098c828db6ecc
#
_cell.length_a   1.000
_cell.length_b   1.000
_cell.length_c   1.000
_cell.angle_alpha   90.00
_cell.angle_beta   90.00
_cell.angle_gamma   90.00
#
_symmetry.space_group_name_H-M   'P 1'
#
loop_
_entity.id
_entity.type
_entity.pdbx_description
1 polymer ?
#
loop_
_entity_poly.entity_id
_entity_poly.type
_entity_poly.pdbx_seq_one_letter_code
_entity_poly.pdbx_strand_id
1 'polypeptide(L)'
;MKKSNLIKSLLSLTLAMILTACTTSDPYTGDNKVRKSVKYGAAGAIVCGLIGATKNSKNARNAALGCGAIGAGIGAYMDHQEAELRRELEGTGVRVVRDGNQIQLIMPGNITFNTNEYSIKSNFYPVLNSVSKVLYKYKDTELEIIGFTDSQGSDEYNYRLSEDRARSVKNYFINQDVNPSRLKAYGEGENGAIADNNTAQGREQNRRVELYIAAKPE
;
A
#
# COMPACT_ATOMS: atom_id res chain seq x y z
N MET A 1 45.67 6.60 26.81
CA MET A 1 45.33 6.18 25.42
C MET A 1 44.50 4.89 25.33
N LYS A 2 44.63 3.88 26.21
CA LYS A 2 43.86 2.60 26.13
C LYS A 2 42.34 2.70 26.41
N LYS A 3 41.87 3.61 27.29
CA LYS A 3 40.46 3.73 27.63
C LYS A 3 39.57 4.30 26.49
N SER A 4 40.11 5.18 25.63
CA SER A 4 39.38 5.78 24.51
C SER A 4 39.04 4.75 23.41
N ASN A 5 39.94 3.81 23.16
CA ASN A 5 39.75 2.77 22.14
C ASN A 5 38.75 1.69 22.60
N LEU A 6 38.70 1.40 23.91
CA LEU A 6 37.74 0.45 24.49
C LEU A 6 36.27 0.99 24.38
N ILE A 7 36.08 2.29 24.63
CA ILE A 7 34.78 2.95 24.53
C ILE A 7 34.29 2.99 23.07
N LYS A 8 35.19 3.28 22.11
CA LYS A 8 34.87 3.27 20.68
C LYS A 8 34.51 1.86 20.18
N SER A 9 35.22 0.84 20.66
CA SER A 9 34.93 -0.56 20.33
C SER A 9 33.60 -1.05 20.92
N LEU A 10 33.27 -0.67 22.16
CA LEU A 10 31.97 -0.98 22.78
C LEU A 10 30.82 -0.27 22.05
N LEU A 11 31.02 0.99 21.64
CA LEU A 11 30.00 1.78 20.92
C LEU A 11 29.72 1.21 19.52
N SER A 12 30.76 0.70 18.83
CA SER A 12 30.58 0.04 17.53
C SER A 12 29.89 -1.31 17.63
N LEU A 13 30.14 -2.06 18.70
CA LEU A 13 29.52 -3.37 18.93
C LEU A 13 28.03 -3.26 19.29
N THR A 14 27.65 -2.23 20.08
CA THR A 14 26.26 -1.95 20.41
C THR A 14 25.46 -1.42 19.22
N LEU A 15 26.09 -0.65 18.33
CA LEU A 15 25.44 -0.17 17.10
C LEU A 15 25.18 -1.30 16.10
N ALA A 16 26.08 -2.29 16.02
CA ALA A 16 25.89 -3.47 15.17
C ALA A 16 24.77 -4.39 15.68
N MET A 17 24.60 -4.54 16.99
CA MET A 17 23.50 -5.34 17.58
C MET A 17 22.11 -4.72 17.39
N ILE A 18 22.00 -3.39 17.31
CA ILE A 18 20.72 -2.71 17.09
C ILE A 18 20.22 -2.93 15.66
N LEU A 19 21.11 -3.06 14.68
CA LEU A 19 20.75 -3.26 13.27
C LEU A 19 20.16 -4.66 12.98
N THR A 20 20.54 -5.68 13.73
CA THR A 20 20.03 -7.06 13.52
C THR A 20 18.62 -7.27 14.08
N ALA A 21 18.19 -6.46 15.06
CA ALA A 21 16.85 -6.54 15.65
C ALA A 21 15.74 -5.90 14.78
N CYS A 22 16.12 -5.20 13.70
CA CYS A 22 15.17 -4.45 12.84
C CYS A 22 14.83 -5.19 11.54
N THR A 23 15.21 -6.45 11.39
CA THR A 23 14.87 -7.26 10.22
C THR A 23 13.75 -8.23 10.56
N THR A 24 12.83 -8.43 9.63
CA THR A 24 11.81 -9.50 9.67
C THR A 24 11.95 -10.32 8.41
N SER A 25 11.84 -11.65 8.54
CA SER A 25 11.72 -12.52 7.37
C SER A 25 10.33 -12.36 6.74
N ASP A 26 10.30 -12.27 5.43
CA ASP A 26 9.05 -12.30 4.66
C ASP A 26 8.50 -13.73 4.74
N PRO A 27 7.27 -13.95 5.24
CA PRO A 27 6.71 -15.29 5.39
C PRO A 27 6.46 -16.01 4.05
N TYR A 28 6.46 -15.26 2.92
CA TYR A 28 6.22 -15.82 1.59
C TYR A 28 7.49 -16.09 0.78
N THR A 29 8.54 -15.29 0.97
CA THR A 29 9.81 -15.44 0.21
C THR A 29 10.96 -15.93 1.06
N GLY A 30 10.83 -15.90 2.37
CA GLY A 30 11.93 -16.23 3.31
C GLY A 30 13.03 -15.16 3.39
N ASP A 31 12.93 -14.07 2.63
CA ASP A 31 13.93 -13.03 2.59
C ASP A 31 13.87 -12.12 3.82
N ASN A 32 15.05 -11.78 4.34
CA ASN A 32 15.17 -10.82 5.43
C ASN A 32 14.99 -9.39 4.89
N LYS A 33 13.89 -8.74 5.26
CA LYS A 33 13.61 -7.33 4.90
C LYS A 33 13.71 -6.43 6.14
N VAL A 34 14.30 -5.26 5.98
CA VAL A 34 14.26 -4.23 7.00
C VAL A 34 12.80 -3.77 7.18
N ARG A 35 12.33 -3.71 8.41
CA ARG A 35 10.97 -3.22 8.71
C ARG A 35 10.77 -1.86 8.07
N LYS A 36 9.63 -1.68 7.39
CA LYS A 36 9.32 -0.43 6.67
C LYS A 36 9.25 0.76 7.62
N SER A 37 8.76 0.58 8.85
CA SER A 37 8.80 1.60 9.89
C SER A 37 10.21 2.13 10.19
N VAL A 38 11.23 1.27 10.17
CA VAL A 38 12.64 1.67 10.34
C VAL A 38 13.14 2.41 9.11
N LYS A 39 12.81 1.93 7.91
CA LYS A 39 13.20 2.55 6.65
C LYS A 39 12.63 3.97 6.51
N TYR A 40 11.34 4.16 6.81
CA TYR A 40 10.69 5.47 6.73
C TYR A 40 11.07 6.38 7.88
N GLY A 41 11.24 5.85 9.09
CA GLY A 41 11.77 6.61 10.22
C GLY A 41 13.15 7.18 9.95
N ALA A 42 14.05 6.38 9.36
CA ALA A 42 15.39 6.84 8.97
C ALA A 42 15.34 7.89 7.85
N ALA A 43 14.50 7.69 6.81
CA ALA A 43 14.34 8.64 5.72
C ALA A 43 13.76 9.98 6.22
N GLY A 44 12.72 9.95 7.07
CA GLY A 44 12.14 11.13 7.68
C GLY A 44 13.15 11.89 8.54
N ALA A 45 13.95 11.17 9.35
CA ALA A 45 14.99 11.78 10.18
C ALA A 45 16.06 12.51 9.34
N ILE A 46 16.46 11.94 8.21
CA ILE A 46 17.45 12.56 7.31
C ILE A 46 16.90 13.85 6.69
N VAL A 47 15.69 13.81 6.13
CA VAL A 47 15.07 14.98 5.47
C VAL A 47 14.87 16.12 6.45
N CYS A 48 14.27 15.87 7.61
CA CYS A 48 14.04 16.93 8.59
C CYS A 48 15.32 17.39 9.29
N GLY A 49 16.31 16.51 9.44
CA GLY A 49 17.64 16.90 9.93
C GLY A 49 18.30 17.89 9.00
N LEU A 50 18.22 17.72 7.69
CA LEU A 50 18.74 18.65 6.69
C LEU A 50 18.02 20.01 6.76
N ILE A 51 16.68 20.03 6.88
CA ILE A 51 15.91 21.26 7.02
C ILE A 51 16.26 21.97 8.35
N GLY A 52 16.39 21.24 9.45
CA GLY A 52 16.77 21.79 10.75
C GLY A 52 18.19 22.34 10.80
N ALA A 53 19.10 21.81 9.99
CA ALA A 53 20.52 22.23 9.93
C ALA A 53 20.72 23.67 9.43
N THR A 54 19.72 24.24 8.74
CA THR A 54 19.77 25.63 8.27
C THR A 54 19.80 26.67 9.40
N LYS A 55 19.44 26.26 10.62
CA LYS A 55 19.39 27.15 11.79
C LYS A 55 20.49 26.87 12.83
N ASN A 56 20.63 25.66 13.32
CA ASN A 56 21.74 25.20 14.17
C ASN A 56 21.70 23.69 14.41
N SER A 57 22.79 23.11 14.92
CA SER A 57 22.95 21.67 15.11
C SER A 57 21.97 21.04 16.13
N LYS A 58 21.50 21.81 17.14
CA LYS A 58 20.50 21.33 18.09
C LYS A 58 19.12 21.20 17.43
N ASN A 59 18.75 22.18 16.60
CA ASN A 59 17.49 22.14 15.83
C ASN A 59 17.51 21.03 14.78
N ALA A 60 18.63 20.80 14.12
CA ALA A 60 18.79 19.69 13.19
C ALA A 60 18.51 18.33 13.85
N ARG A 61 19.10 18.11 15.05
CA ARG A 61 18.90 16.86 15.79
C ARG A 61 17.46 16.69 16.26
N ASN A 62 16.85 17.75 16.80
CA ASN A 62 15.47 17.69 17.30
C ASN A 62 14.46 17.48 16.16
N ALA A 63 14.65 18.17 15.04
CA ALA A 63 13.84 17.97 13.84
C ALA A 63 14.00 16.55 13.28
N ALA A 64 15.22 16.02 13.19
CA ALA A 64 15.45 14.65 12.73
C ALA A 64 14.79 13.60 13.63
N LEU A 65 14.86 13.77 14.95
CA LEU A 65 14.19 12.86 15.90
C LEU A 65 12.67 12.91 15.77
N GLY A 66 12.08 14.11 15.67
CA GLY A 66 10.64 14.28 15.53
C GLY A 66 10.10 13.62 14.24
N CYS A 67 10.66 13.99 13.10
CA CYS A 67 10.22 13.44 11.81
C CYS A 67 10.54 11.95 11.64
N GLY A 68 11.64 11.48 12.23
CA GLY A 68 11.96 10.06 12.25
C GLY A 68 10.93 9.24 13.02
N ALA A 69 10.44 9.77 14.14
CA ALA A 69 9.38 9.13 14.93
C ALA A 69 8.03 9.08 14.19
N ILE A 70 7.64 10.19 13.53
CA ILE A 70 6.41 10.25 12.72
C ILE A 70 6.48 9.26 11.56
N GLY A 71 7.58 9.28 10.79
CA GLY A 71 7.77 8.35 9.67
C GLY A 71 7.79 6.87 10.10
N ALA A 72 8.38 6.57 11.27
CA ALA A 72 8.33 5.23 11.85
C ALA A 72 6.91 4.83 12.27
N GLY A 73 6.12 5.77 12.80
CA GLY A 73 4.72 5.55 13.19
C GLY A 73 3.85 5.21 11.99
N ILE A 74 3.93 5.99 10.91
CA ILE A 74 3.21 5.72 9.65
C ILE A 74 3.65 4.39 9.06
N GLY A 75 4.95 4.11 9.00
CA GLY A 75 5.48 2.84 8.50
C GLY A 75 4.92 1.65 9.26
N ALA A 76 4.95 1.67 10.60
CA ALA A 76 4.41 0.61 11.43
C ALA A 76 2.90 0.41 11.24
N TYR A 77 2.14 1.50 11.19
CA TYR A 77 0.70 1.47 10.93
C TYR A 77 0.37 0.77 9.61
N MET A 78 1.07 1.15 8.55
CA MET A 78 0.88 0.55 7.23
C MET A 78 1.40 -0.89 7.17
N ASP A 79 2.48 -1.24 7.90
CA ASP A 79 2.99 -2.62 7.98
C ASP A 79 1.96 -3.55 8.64
N HIS A 80 1.28 -3.09 9.70
CA HIS A 80 0.21 -3.85 10.35
C HIS A 80 -1.01 -4.00 9.42
N GLN A 81 -1.41 -2.94 8.73
CA GLN A 81 -2.51 -2.99 7.77
C GLN A 81 -2.21 -3.94 6.60
N GLU A 82 -0.99 -3.90 6.04
CA GLU A 82 -0.55 -4.83 5.00
C GLU A 82 -0.62 -6.29 5.47
N ALA A 83 -0.07 -6.57 6.64
CA ALA A 83 -0.05 -7.93 7.19
C ALA A 83 -1.47 -8.49 7.41
N GLU A 84 -2.39 -7.64 7.87
CA GLU A 84 -3.78 -8.04 8.05
C GLU A 84 -4.49 -8.28 6.72
N LEU A 85 -4.29 -7.40 5.71
CA LEU A 85 -4.81 -7.59 4.36
C LEU A 85 -4.30 -8.89 3.72
N ARG A 86 -3.00 -9.18 3.84
CA ARG A 86 -2.44 -10.43 3.30
C ARG A 86 -3.07 -11.66 3.92
N ARG A 87 -3.29 -11.66 5.22
CA ARG A 87 -3.93 -12.78 5.94
C ARG A 87 -5.40 -12.95 5.53
N GLU A 88 -6.15 -11.84 5.49
CA GLU A 88 -7.58 -11.87 5.13
C GLU A 88 -7.85 -12.23 3.66
N LEU A 89 -6.87 -11.95 2.78
CA LEU A 89 -7.01 -12.15 1.34
C LEU A 89 -6.24 -13.37 0.81
N GLU A 90 -5.67 -14.18 1.69
CA GLU A 90 -4.98 -15.41 1.29
C GLU A 90 -5.94 -16.36 0.56
N GLY A 91 -5.52 -16.90 -0.58
CA GLY A 91 -6.32 -17.83 -1.40
C GLY A 91 -7.49 -17.20 -2.16
N THR A 92 -7.74 -15.89 -2.06
CA THR A 92 -8.87 -15.22 -2.73
C THR A 92 -8.61 -14.84 -4.19
N GLY A 93 -7.36 -14.93 -4.65
CA GLY A 93 -6.91 -14.46 -5.97
C GLY A 93 -6.58 -12.96 -6.02
N VAL A 94 -6.80 -12.20 -4.94
CA VAL A 94 -6.37 -10.80 -4.82
C VAL A 94 -4.88 -10.74 -4.49
N ARG A 95 -4.12 -9.93 -5.25
CA ARG A 95 -2.70 -9.70 -4.96
C ARG A 95 -2.52 -8.46 -4.10
N VAL A 96 -1.75 -8.59 -3.02
CA VAL A 96 -1.38 -7.49 -2.13
C VAL A 96 0.07 -7.09 -2.42
N VAL A 97 0.28 -5.88 -2.90
CA VAL A 97 1.60 -5.33 -3.21
C VAL A 97 1.85 -4.12 -2.33
N ARG A 98 3.05 -3.99 -1.79
CA ARG A 98 3.46 -2.84 -1.00
C ARG A 98 4.46 -1.99 -1.77
N ASP A 99 4.14 -0.72 -1.95
CA ASP A 99 5.08 0.26 -2.48
C ASP A 99 5.15 1.49 -1.56
N GLY A 100 6.28 1.64 -0.92
CA GLY A 100 6.49 2.74 0.02
C GLY A 100 5.40 2.82 1.11
N ASN A 101 4.71 3.95 1.19
CA ASN A 101 3.60 4.21 2.11
C ASN A 101 2.22 3.85 1.52
N GLN A 102 2.19 3.08 0.44
CA GLN A 102 0.97 2.68 -0.25
C GLN A 102 0.86 1.17 -0.31
N ILE A 103 -0.34 0.62 -0.12
CA ILE A 103 -0.68 -0.77 -0.33
C ILE A 103 -1.59 -0.84 -1.54
N GLN A 104 -1.20 -1.61 -2.55
CA GLN A 104 -1.99 -1.88 -3.74
C GLN A 104 -2.64 -3.27 -3.62
N LEU A 105 -3.94 -3.34 -3.82
CA LEU A 105 -4.68 -4.59 -3.98
C LEU A 105 -5.11 -4.69 -5.44
N ILE A 106 -4.72 -5.77 -6.12
CA ILE A 106 -5.06 -6.02 -7.51
C ILE A 106 -6.13 -7.12 -7.54
N MET A 107 -7.34 -6.75 -7.94
CA MET A 107 -8.51 -7.64 -8.03
C MET A 107 -8.75 -8.00 -9.50
N PRO A 108 -8.49 -9.24 -9.91
CA PRO A 108 -8.77 -9.70 -11.27
C PRO A 108 -10.26 -9.56 -11.62
N GLY A 109 -10.54 -9.04 -12.83
CA GLY A 109 -11.90 -8.75 -13.25
C GLY A 109 -12.76 -10.01 -13.42
N ASN A 110 -12.16 -11.13 -13.83
CA ASN A 110 -12.87 -12.40 -14.02
C ASN A 110 -13.47 -12.99 -12.74
N ILE A 111 -12.88 -12.70 -11.57
CA ILE A 111 -13.44 -13.10 -10.28
C ILE A 111 -14.39 -12.04 -9.70
N THR A 112 -14.25 -10.79 -10.10
CA THR A 112 -14.99 -9.65 -9.55
C THR A 112 -16.27 -9.35 -10.31
N PHE A 113 -16.25 -9.41 -11.67
CA PHE A 113 -17.37 -9.05 -12.55
C PHE A 113 -17.62 -10.11 -13.62
N ASN A 114 -18.81 -10.14 -14.18
CA ASN A 114 -19.04 -10.84 -15.45
C ASN A 114 -18.53 -10.02 -16.64
N THR A 115 -18.43 -10.67 -17.80
CA THR A 115 -18.00 -10.00 -19.03
C THR A 115 -18.97 -8.86 -19.37
N ASN A 116 -18.43 -7.69 -19.69
CA ASN A 116 -19.19 -6.47 -20.00
C ASN A 116 -20.15 -5.98 -18.91
N GLU A 117 -20.00 -6.48 -17.67
CA GLU A 117 -20.77 -6.04 -16.52
C GLU A 117 -19.92 -5.26 -15.53
N TYR A 118 -20.59 -4.43 -14.75
CA TYR A 118 -20.05 -3.69 -13.60
C TYR A 118 -20.67 -4.13 -12.28
N SER A 119 -21.65 -5.03 -12.32
CA SER A 119 -22.23 -5.64 -11.12
C SER A 119 -21.26 -6.61 -10.49
N ILE A 120 -20.96 -6.44 -9.21
CA ILE A 120 -20.05 -7.31 -8.46
C ILE A 120 -20.68 -8.68 -8.32
N LYS A 121 -19.91 -9.72 -8.63
CA LYS A 121 -20.32 -11.11 -8.46
C LYS A 121 -20.60 -11.42 -6.98
N SER A 122 -21.65 -12.19 -6.69
CA SER A 122 -22.03 -12.53 -5.32
C SER A 122 -20.94 -13.30 -4.56
N ASN A 123 -20.18 -14.14 -5.26
CA ASN A 123 -19.09 -14.91 -4.68
C ASN A 123 -17.86 -14.04 -4.34
N PHE A 124 -17.81 -12.77 -4.78
CA PHE A 124 -16.74 -11.85 -4.45
C PHE A 124 -17.04 -10.96 -3.23
N TYR A 125 -18.29 -10.88 -2.78
CA TYR A 125 -18.64 -10.12 -1.57
C TYR A 125 -17.87 -10.51 -0.31
N PRO A 126 -17.60 -11.79 -0.01
CA PRO A 126 -16.78 -12.16 1.14
C PRO A 126 -15.38 -11.52 1.12
N VAL A 127 -14.78 -11.42 -0.08
CA VAL A 127 -13.46 -10.79 -0.28
C VAL A 127 -13.54 -9.29 0.02
N LEU A 128 -14.54 -8.60 -0.52
CA LEU A 128 -14.74 -7.17 -0.23
C LEU A 128 -15.10 -6.91 1.23
N ASN A 129 -15.82 -7.83 1.90
CA ASN A 129 -16.07 -7.75 3.33
C ASN A 129 -14.77 -7.81 4.14
N SER A 130 -13.84 -8.70 3.79
CA SER A 130 -12.53 -8.77 4.43
C SER A 130 -11.76 -7.47 4.27
N VAL A 131 -11.76 -6.88 3.06
CA VAL A 131 -11.14 -5.56 2.83
C VAL A 131 -11.84 -4.48 3.66
N SER A 132 -13.18 -4.47 3.70
CA SER A 132 -13.96 -3.48 4.47
C SER A 132 -13.63 -3.49 5.95
N LYS A 133 -13.50 -4.68 6.57
CA LYS A 133 -13.09 -4.83 7.98
C LYS A 133 -11.74 -4.17 8.26
N VAL A 134 -10.77 -4.38 7.36
CA VAL A 134 -9.44 -3.77 7.50
C VAL A 134 -9.53 -2.25 7.32
N LEU A 135 -10.28 -1.75 6.32
CA LEU A 135 -10.48 -0.31 6.10
C LEU A 135 -11.22 0.36 7.28
N TYR A 136 -12.16 -0.34 7.91
CA TYR A 136 -12.86 0.15 9.09
C TYR A 136 -11.95 0.26 10.31
N LYS A 137 -11.05 -0.70 10.49
CA LYS A 137 -10.07 -0.70 11.58
C LYS A 137 -8.98 0.37 11.40
N TYR A 138 -8.51 0.57 10.16
CA TYR A 138 -7.43 1.50 9.80
C TYR A 138 -8.02 2.77 9.17
N LYS A 139 -8.49 3.70 10.03
CA LYS A 139 -9.26 4.90 9.60
C LYS A 139 -8.40 6.02 9.02
N ASP A 140 -7.10 6.03 9.33
CA ASP A 140 -6.16 7.09 8.93
C ASP A 140 -5.52 6.83 7.56
N THR A 141 -6.29 6.20 6.66
CA THR A 141 -5.89 5.95 5.27
C THR A 141 -6.97 6.44 4.29
N GLU A 142 -6.54 6.82 3.10
CA GLU A 142 -7.40 7.07 1.94
C GLU A 142 -7.34 5.87 1.00
N LEU A 143 -8.39 5.70 0.20
CA LEU A 143 -8.53 4.63 -0.77
C LEU A 143 -8.87 5.20 -2.14
N GLU A 144 -8.03 4.95 -3.12
CA GLU A 144 -8.32 5.16 -4.53
C GLU A 144 -8.66 3.83 -5.19
N ILE A 145 -9.73 3.80 -5.96
CA ILE A 145 -10.28 2.63 -6.64
C ILE A 145 -10.20 2.91 -8.12
N ILE A 146 -9.41 2.14 -8.85
CA ILE A 146 -9.17 2.38 -10.28
C ILE A 146 -9.60 1.15 -11.07
N GLY A 147 -10.54 1.35 -12.00
CA GLY A 147 -10.98 0.31 -12.92
C GLY A 147 -10.19 0.33 -14.23
N PHE A 148 -9.94 -0.85 -14.79
CA PHE A 148 -9.27 -1.05 -16.07
C PHE A 148 -10.04 -2.03 -16.93
N THR A 149 -9.90 -1.90 -18.27
CA THR A 149 -10.39 -2.84 -19.28
C THR A 149 -9.22 -3.42 -20.08
N ASP A 150 -9.54 -4.35 -20.96
CA ASP A 150 -8.68 -4.68 -22.09
C ASP A 150 -8.96 -3.72 -23.26
N SER A 151 -8.27 -3.92 -24.39
CA SER A 151 -8.41 -3.09 -25.59
C SER A 151 -9.56 -3.52 -26.52
N GLN A 152 -10.53 -4.30 -26.04
CA GLN A 152 -11.69 -4.67 -26.83
C GLN A 152 -12.82 -3.65 -26.67
N GLY A 153 -13.25 -3.04 -27.77
CA GLY A 153 -14.30 -2.01 -27.78
C GLY A 153 -13.75 -0.63 -28.15
N SER A 154 -14.58 0.41 -27.96
CA SER A 154 -14.12 1.78 -28.15
C SER A 154 -13.55 2.34 -26.84
N ASP A 155 -12.64 3.31 -26.93
CA ASP A 155 -12.04 3.99 -25.78
C ASP A 155 -13.11 4.56 -24.85
N GLU A 156 -14.15 5.18 -25.41
CA GLU A 156 -15.25 5.75 -24.64
C GLU A 156 -16.04 4.67 -23.86
N TYR A 157 -16.31 3.54 -24.52
CA TYR A 157 -16.98 2.41 -23.87
C TYR A 157 -16.11 1.85 -22.74
N ASN A 158 -14.83 1.62 -23.00
CA ASN A 158 -13.88 1.09 -22.03
C ASN A 158 -13.70 2.03 -20.84
N TYR A 159 -13.62 3.33 -21.09
CA TYR A 159 -13.56 4.33 -20.03
C TYR A 159 -14.79 4.26 -19.11
N ARG A 160 -16.00 4.29 -19.69
CA ARG A 160 -17.26 4.22 -18.93
C ARG A 160 -17.38 2.91 -18.14
N LEU A 161 -17.08 1.76 -18.76
CA LEU A 161 -17.16 0.46 -18.11
C LEU A 161 -16.19 0.37 -16.93
N SER A 162 -14.98 0.88 -17.09
CA SER A 162 -13.98 0.88 -16.02
C SER A 162 -14.38 1.79 -14.85
N GLU A 163 -14.95 2.98 -15.15
CA GLU A 163 -15.47 3.90 -14.13
C GLU A 163 -16.65 3.28 -13.38
N ASP A 164 -17.60 2.66 -14.06
CA ASP A 164 -18.75 2.01 -13.43
C ASP A 164 -18.33 0.85 -12.54
N ARG A 165 -17.31 0.09 -12.91
CA ARG A 165 -16.72 -0.97 -12.07
C ARG A 165 -16.09 -0.40 -10.80
N ALA A 166 -15.27 0.65 -10.94
CA ALA A 166 -14.66 1.32 -9.79
C ALA A 166 -15.72 1.91 -8.86
N ARG A 167 -16.76 2.51 -9.42
CA ARG A 167 -17.90 3.08 -8.67
C ARG A 167 -18.71 1.99 -7.95
N SER A 168 -18.90 0.82 -8.55
CA SER A 168 -19.58 -0.31 -7.90
C SER A 168 -18.84 -0.79 -6.66
N VAL A 169 -17.50 -0.89 -6.73
CA VAL A 169 -16.66 -1.24 -5.58
C VAL A 169 -16.69 -0.13 -4.52
N LYS A 170 -16.62 1.14 -4.91
CA LYS A 170 -16.74 2.27 -3.99
C LYS A 170 -18.07 2.25 -3.24
N ASN A 171 -19.18 2.08 -3.95
CA ASN A 171 -20.53 2.03 -3.36
C ASN A 171 -20.65 0.84 -2.39
N TYR A 172 -20.03 -0.28 -2.71
CA TYR A 172 -19.99 -1.42 -1.79
C TYR A 172 -19.30 -1.05 -0.48
N PHE A 173 -18.14 -0.40 -0.51
CA PHE A 173 -17.44 0.01 0.71
C PHE A 173 -18.23 1.07 1.51
N ILE A 174 -18.93 1.99 0.85
CA ILE A 174 -19.82 2.94 1.52
C ILE A 174 -20.92 2.19 2.28
N ASN A 175 -21.52 1.16 1.67
CA ASN A 175 -22.55 0.32 2.30
C ASN A 175 -22.00 -0.57 3.42
N GLN A 176 -20.68 -0.68 3.55
CA GLN A 176 -19.97 -1.34 4.65
C GLN A 176 -19.38 -0.33 5.65
N ASP A 177 -20.02 0.84 5.81
CA ASP A 177 -19.67 1.90 6.75
C ASP A 177 -18.24 2.50 6.59
N VAL A 178 -17.62 2.34 5.41
CA VAL A 178 -16.37 3.07 5.10
C VAL A 178 -16.73 4.50 4.74
N ASN A 179 -16.14 5.47 5.44
CA ASN A 179 -16.43 6.89 5.24
C ASN A 179 -16.21 7.32 3.78
N PRO A 180 -17.24 7.85 3.10
CA PRO A 180 -17.17 8.25 1.69
C PRO A 180 -16.07 9.27 1.37
N SER A 181 -15.72 10.14 2.32
CA SER A 181 -14.66 11.15 2.14
C SER A 181 -13.26 10.56 1.95
N ARG A 182 -13.07 9.29 2.33
CA ARG A 182 -11.83 8.54 2.15
C ARG A 182 -11.73 7.83 0.80
N LEU A 183 -12.83 7.80 0.02
CA LEU A 183 -12.98 6.94 -1.14
C LEU A 183 -13.04 7.76 -2.42
N LYS A 184 -12.10 7.51 -3.34
CA LYS A 184 -12.11 8.04 -4.69
C LYS A 184 -12.26 6.88 -5.67
N ALA A 185 -12.95 7.07 -6.80
CA ALA A 185 -13.12 6.04 -7.83
C ALA A 185 -12.94 6.65 -9.19
N TYR A 186 -12.16 5.98 -10.05
CA TYR A 186 -11.81 6.43 -11.40
C TYR A 186 -11.84 5.26 -12.38
N GLY A 187 -12.09 5.55 -13.65
CA GLY A 187 -11.89 4.63 -14.76
C GLY A 187 -10.70 5.08 -15.59
N GLU A 188 -9.84 4.16 -15.96
CA GLU A 188 -8.70 4.36 -16.86
C GLU A 188 -8.91 3.68 -18.23
N GLY A 189 -10.05 2.97 -18.40
CA GLY A 189 -10.32 2.23 -19.63
C GLY A 189 -9.21 1.20 -19.91
N GLU A 190 -8.72 1.20 -21.14
CA GLU A 190 -7.62 0.34 -21.57
C GLU A 190 -6.22 0.91 -21.29
N ASN A 191 -6.16 2.16 -20.78
CA ASN A 191 -4.90 2.78 -20.38
C ASN A 191 -4.30 2.02 -19.20
N GLY A 192 -2.97 1.91 -19.15
CA GLY A 192 -2.30 1.20 -18.07
C GLY A 192 -2.37 -0.32 -18.18
N ALA A 193 -2.37 -0.86 -19.40
CA ALA A 193 -2.25 -2.29 -19.65
C ALA A 193 -1.00 -2.87 -18.95
N ILE A 194 -1.17 -3.97 -18.22
CA ILE A 194 -0.07 -4.68 -17.53
C ILE A 194 0.37 -5.95 -18.24
N ALA A 195 -0.33 -6.33 -19.31
CA ALA A 195 -0.07 -7.51 -20.13
C ALA A 195 -0.43 -7.26 -21.59
N ASP A 196 -0.01 -8.17 -22.47
CA ASP A 196 -0.23 -8.05 -23.90
C ASP A 196 -1.71 -8.24 -24.28
N ASN A 197 -2.35 -7.19 -24.79
CA ASN A 197 -3.74 -7.20 -25.25
C ASN A 197 -4.00 -8.10 -26.47
N ASN A 198 -2.96 -8.51 -27.19
CA ASN A 198 -3.12 -9.45 -28.33
C ASN A 198 -3.42 -10.87 -27.87
N THR A 199 -3.09 -11.22 -26.62
CA THR A 199 -3.37 -12.56 -26.06
C THR A 199 -4.63 -12.56 -25.19
N ALA A 200 -5.37 -13.66 -25.20
CA ALA A 200 -6.54 -13.82 -24.33
C ALA A 200 -6.16 -13.72 -22.84
N GLN A 201 -5.04 -14.32 -22.47
CA GLN A 201 -4.51 -14.29 -21.10
C GLN A 201 -4.10 -12.87 -20.68
N GLY A 202 -3.46 -12.11 -21.56
CA GLY A 202 -3.07 -10.73 -21.26
C GLY A 202 -4.30 -9.82 -21.12
N ARG A 203 -5.30 -9.97 -22.00
CA ARG A 203 -6.57 -9.25 -21.84
C ARG A 203 -7.26 -9.55 -20.49
N GLU A 204 -7.24 -10.82 -20.06
CA GLU A 204 -7.78 -11.20 -18.75
C GLU A 204 -7.07 -10.47 -17.60
N GLN A 205 -5.74 -10.33 -17.67
CA GLN A 205 -4.97 -9.58 -16.67
C GLN A 205 -5.23 -8.07 -16.71
N ASN A 206 -5.49 -7.51 -17.90
CA ASN A 206 -5.79 -6.10 -18.06
C ASN A 206 -7.17 -5.73 -17.51
N ARG A 207 -8.16 -6.62 -17.65
CA ARG A 207 -9.49 -6.45 -16.99
C ARG A 207 -9.35 -6.63 -15.48
N ARG A 208 -9.20 -5.54 -14.73
CA ARG A 208 -8.99 -5.57 -13.29
C ARG A 208 -9.52 -4.33 -12.60
N VAL A 209 -9.61 -4.39 -11.28
CA VAL A 209 -9.76 -3.22 -10.42
C VAL A 209 -8.61 -3.21 -9.43
N GLU A 210 -8.00 -2.06 -9.25
CA GLU A 210 -6.93 -1.84 -8.30
C GLU A 210 -7.39 -0.90 -7.19
N LEU A 211 -7.01 -1.23 -5.95
CA LEU A 211 -7.25 -0.41 -4.78
C LEU A 211 -5.91 0.10 -4.26
N TYR A 212 -5.77 1.40 -4.15
CA TYR A 212 -4.58 2.04 -3.59
C TYR A 212 -4.91 2.63 -2.22
N ILE A 213 -4.37 2.01 -1.18
CA ILE A 213 -4.54 2.42 0.20
C ILE A 213 -3.28 3.19 0.62
N ALA A 214 -3.43 4.46 0.93
CA ALA A 214 -2.34 5.33 1.37
C ALA A 214 -2.66 5.97 2.73
N ALA A 215 -1.63 6.22 3.56
CA ALA A 215 -1.82 7.00 4.76
C ALA A 215 -2.27 8.42 4.39
N LYS A 216 -3.22 9.00 5.16
CA LYS A 216 -3.61 10.38 4.98
C LYS A 216 -2.41 11.30 5.21
N PRO A 217 -2.18 12.30 4.34
CA PRO A 217 -1.27 13.38 4.69
C PRO A 217 -1.82 14.14 5.90
N GLU A 218 -0.96 14.44 6.88
CA GLU A 218 -1.28 15.30 8.03
C GLU A 218 -1.47 16.75 7.58
#